data_871df7cb66897ca5bbcdbcbccd6f78ca
#
_entry.id   871df7cb66897ca5bbcdbcbccd6f78ca
#
_cell.length_a   1.000
_cell.length_b   1.000
_cell.length_c   1.000
_cell.angle_alpha   90.00
_cell.angle_beta   90.00
_cell.angle_gamma   90.00
#
_symmetry.space_group_name_H-M   'P 1'
#
loop_
_entity.id
_entity.type
_entity.pdbx_description
1 polymer ?
#
loop_
_entity_poly.entity_id
_entity_poly.type
_entity_poly.pdbx_seq_one_letter_code
_entity_poly.pdbx_strand_id
1 'polypeptide(L)'
;LFFKKDLLQKRLGKIPVPVFCMMGLIALLAGSVAFAVTGMTLVVIASYVVVGVQYVANIVVIVTSGKGGAATGFIPELKKNTAALAQKAGNAEIKALAEAVAKAAAGADTFSDIALAGVENKILAEMEKFSAAVDASDVEAAKASAKQLLTYVKERNAKCRILK
;
A
#
# COMPACT_ATOMS: atom_id res chain seq x y z
N LEU A 1 -1.01 -25.64 -6.55
CA LEU A 1 -1.71 -24.53 -7.24
C LEU A 1 -1.21 -23.21 -6.62
N PHE A 2 -0.03 -22.74 -7.06
CA PHE A 2 0.48 -21.42 -6.67
C PHE A 2 -0.25 -20.35 -7.52
N PHE A 3 -1.34 -19.84 -7.03
CA PHE A 3 -1.92 -18.60 -7.53
C PHE A 3 -0.89 -17.48 -7.30
N LYS A 4 -0.37 -16.88 -8.36
CA LYS A 4 0.58 -15.77 -8.29
C LYS A 4 -0.03 -14.64 -7.45
N LYS A 5 0.52 -14.46 -6.26
CA LYS A 5 0.14 -13.43 -5.26
C LYS A 5 0.08 -12.02 -5.89
N ASP A 6 0.95 -11.77 -6.87
CA ASP A 6 1.04 -10.49 -7.59
C ASP A 6 -0.17 -10.14 -8.46
N LEU A 7 -0.85 -11.14 -9.06
CA LEU A 7 -2.02 -10.88 -9.91
C LEU A 7 -3.27 -10.51 -9.11
N LEU A 8 -3.45 -11.11 -7.93
CA LEU A 8 -4.55 -10.79 -7.02
C LEU A 8 -4.35 -9.42 -6.38
N GLN A 9 -3.14 -9.10 -5.93
CA GLN A 9 -2.82 -7.82 -5.30
C GLN A 9 -2.93 -6.65 -6.28
N LYS A 10 -2.57 -6.85 -7.55
CA LYS A 10 -2.65 -5.82 -8.60
C LYS A 10 -4.09 -5.56 -9.09
N ARG A 11 -4.99 -6.55 -8.99
CA ARG A 11 -6.43 -6.39 -9.34
C ARG A 11 -7.30 -5.96 -8.16
N LEU A 12 -7.06 -6.49 -6.96
CA LEU A 12 -7.83 -6.17 -5.75
C LEU A 12 -7.54 -4.78 -5.19
N GLY A 13 -6.32 -4.25 -5.37
CA GLY A 13 -5.96 -2.90 -4.91
C GLY A 13 -6.69 -1.75 -5.63
N LYS A 14 -7.45 -2.05 -6.69
CA LYS A 14 -8.25 -1.04 -7.43
C LYS A 14 -9.74 -1.03 -7.08
N ILE A 15 -10.22 -2.00 -6.28
CA ILE A 15 -11.64 -2.09 -5.94
C ILE A 15 -11.83 -1.48 -4.55
N PRO A 16 -12.60 -0.39 -4.40
CA PRO A 16 -12.84 0.23 -3.10
C PRO A 16 -13.50 -0.77 -2.15
N VAL A 17 -13.05 -0.80 -0.89
CA VAL A 17 -13.60 -1.65 0.18
C VAL A 17 -15.14 -1.65 0.24
N PRO A 18 -15.86 -0.50 0.07
CA PRO A 18 -17.32 -0.49 0.06
C PRO A 18 -17.94 -1.36 -1.04
N VAL A 19 -17.28 -1.56 -2.19
CA VAL A 19 -17.79 -2.41 -3.28
C VAL A 19 -17.79 -3.89 -2.85
N PHE A 20 -16.76 -4.35 -2.13
CA PHE A 20 -16.72 -5.71 -1.58
C PHE A 20 -17.82 -5.94 -0.51
N CYS A 21 -18.07 -4.97 0.35
CA CYS A 21 -19.14 -5.03 1.34
C CYS A 21 -20.53 -5.11 0.66
N MET A 22 -20.74 -4.32 -0.40
CA MET A 22 -21.99 -4.34 -1.17
C MET A 22 -22.20 -5.67 -1.89
N MET A 23 -21.17 -6.26 -2.49
CA MET A 23 -21.25 -7.58 -3.12
C MET A 23 -21.59 -8.68 -2.10
N GLY A 24 -21.03 -8.62 -0.88
CA GLY A 24 -21.36 -9.53 0.21
C GLY A 24 -22.82 -9.43 0.65
N LEU A 25 -23.36 -8.22 0.77
CA LEU A 25 -24.77 -7.98 1.11
C LEU A 25 -25.71 -8.48 0.02
N ILE A 26 -25.39 -8.25 -1.25
CA ILE A 26 -26.18 -8.75 -2.39
C ILE A 26 -26.20 -10.29 -2.40
N ALA A 27 -25.07 -10.94 -2.14
CA ALA A 27 -24.98 -12.39 -2.07
C ALA A 27 -25.81 -12.98 -0.90
N LEU A 28 -25.82 -12.31 0.26
CA LEU A 28 -26.65 -12.68 1.41
C LEU A 28 -28.15 -12.53 1.11
N LEU A 29 -28.56 -11.44 0.45
CA LEU A 29 -29.95 -11.22 0.06
C LEU A 29 -30.40 -12.24 -0.99
N ALA A 30 -29.59 -12.53 -2.00
CA ALA A 30 -29.88 -13.54 -3.01
C ALA A 30 -30.00 -14.95 -2.39
N GLY A 31 -29.12 -15.29 -1.42
CA GLY A 31 -29.17 -16.55 -0.69
C GLY A 31 -30.45 -16.71 0.14
N SER A 32 -30.88 -15.63 0.83
CA SER A 32 -32.14 -15.66 1.63
C SER A 32 -33.40 -15.77 0.77
N VAL A 33 -33.42 -15.13 -0.40
CA VAL A 33 -34.51 -15.26 -1.36
C VAL A 33 -34.57 -16.69 -1.95
N ALA A 34 -33.41 -17.24 -2.32
CA ALA A 34 -33.33 -18.62 -2.83
C ALA A 34 -33.78 -19.63 -1.79
N PHE A 35 -33.53 -19.41 -0.50
CA PHE A 35 -34.05 -20.24 0.60
C PHE A 35 -35.57 -20.18 0.71
N ALA A 36 -36.15 -19.00 0.67
CA ALA A 36 -37.59 -18.81 0.76
C ALA A 36 -38.34 -19.51 -0.39
N VAL A 37 -37.69 -19.62 -1.57
CA VAL A 37 -38.28 -20.21 -2.76
C VAL A 37 -38.09 -21.74 -2.86
N THR A 38 -36.92 -22.25 -2.44
CA THR A 38 -36.51 -23.65 -2.70
C THR A 38 -36.59 -24.58 -1.48
N GLY A 39 -36.67 -24.03 -0.26
CA GLY A 39 -36.63 -24.81 0.98
C GLY A 39 -35.33 -25.60 1.21
N MET A 40 -34.31 -25.38 0.44
CA MET A 40 -33.03 -26.11 0.49
C MET A 40 -32.11 -25.58 1.58
N THR A 41 -32.26 -26.06 2.80
CA THR A 41 -31.50 -25.67 3.98
C THR A 41 -29.99 -25.83 3.79
N LEU A 42 -29.52 -26.88 3.10
CA LEU A 42 -28.09 -27.14 2.84
C LEU A 42 -27.42 -26.07 1.94
N VAL A 43 -28.15 -25.60 0.92
CA VAL A 43 -27.62 -24.55 0.02
C VAL A 43 -27.42 -23.22 0.75
N VAL A 44 -28.34 -22.94 1.68
CA VAL A 44 -28.25 -21.72 2.52
C VAL A 44 -27.10 -21.79 3.48
N ILE A 45 -26.90 -22.90 4.18
CA ILE A 45 -25.80 -23.09 5.10
C ILE A 45 -24.46 -22.94 4.32
N ALA A 46 -24.33 -23.58 3.15
CA ALA A 46 -23.16 -23.45 2.30
C ALA A 46 -22.90 -22.00 1.87
N SER A 47 -23.95 -21.26 1.51
CA SER A 47 -23.84 -19.84 1.12
C SER A 47 -23.35 -18.97 2.28
N TYR A 48 -23.87 -19.18 3.49
CA TYR A 48 -23.43 -18.44 4.68
C TYR A 48 -21.99 -18.75 5.06
N VAL A 49 -21.54 -20.00 4.92
CA VAL A 49 -20.15 -20.39 5.16
C VAL A 49 -19.20 -19.68 4.18
N VAL A 50 -19.54 -19.67 2.89
CA VAL A 50 -18.73 -19.00 1.85
C VAL A 50 -18.66 -17.50 2.11
N VAL A 51 -19.78 -16.85 2.42
CA VAL A 51 -19.83 -15.41 2.73
C VAL A 51 -19.08 -15.11 4.02
N GLY A 52 -19.20 -15.95 5.03
CA GLY A 52 -18.47 -15.82 6.29
C GLY A 52 -16.94 -15.91 6.10
N VAL A 53 -16.47 -16.88 5.33
CA VAL A 53 -15.03 -17.02 4.99
C VAL A 53 -14.55 -15.80 4.20
N GLN A 54 -15.34 -15.32 3.26
CA GLN A 54 -14.98 -14.13 2.46
C GLN A 54 -14.95 -12.86 3.32
N TYR A 55 -15.87 -12.75 4.29
CA TYR A 55 -15.89 -11.62 5.22
C TYR A 55 -14.66 -11.61 6.13
N VAL A 56 -14.28 -12.76 6.70
CA VAL A 56 -13.06 -12.93 7.50
C VAL A 56 -11.82 -12.62 6.65
N ALA A 57 -11.75 -13.11 5.42
CA ALA A 57 -10.64 -12.82 4.51
C ALA A 57 -10.52 -11.32 4.23
N ASN A 58 -11.65 -10.62 4.04
CA ASN A 58 -11.66 -9.17 3.84
C ASN A 58 -11.20 -8.41 5.09
N ILE A 59 -11.63 -8.82 6.29
CA ILE A 59 -11.16 -8.24 7.56
C ILE A 59 -9.66 -8.46 7.70
N VAL A 60 -9.15 -9.65 7.43
CA VAL A 60 -7.71 -9.94 7.47
C VAL A 60 -6.95 -9.06 6.48
N VAL A 61 -7.45 -8.89 5.26
CA VAL A 61 -6.83 -7.98 4.27
C VAL A 61 -6.86 -6.53 4.76
N ILE A 62 -7.96 -6.05 5.31
CA ILE A 62 -8.06 -4.68 5.85
C ILE A 62 -7.10 -4.51 7.03
N VAL A 63 -7.05 -5.46 7.96
CA VAL A 63 -6.18 -5.40 9.15
C VAL A 63 -4.71 -5.54 8.77
N THR A 64 -4.36 -6.39 7.80
CA THR A 64 -2.98 -6.56 7.34
C THR A 64 -2.54 -5.44 6.40
N SER A 65 -3.44 -4.92 5.55
CA SER A 65 -3.17 -3.73 4.73
C SER A 65 -3.16 -2.45 5.59
N GLY A 66 -3.99 -2.39 6.64
CA GLY A 66 -4.01 -1.28 7.59
C GLY A 66 -2.82 -1.27 8.56
N LYS A 67 -2.14 -2.40 8.76
CA LYS A 67 -0.88 -2.43 9.53
C LYS A 67 0.29 -1.78 8.79
N GLY A 68 0.19 -1.59 7.47
CA GLY A 68 1.13 -0.79 6.68
C GLY A 68 0.78 0.68 6.54
N GLY A 69 -0.45 1.11 6.88
CA GLY A 69 -0.92 2.44 6.50
C GLY A 69 -1.64 3.29 7.55
N ALA A 70 -2.05 2.74 8.70
CA ALA A 70 -2.92 3.50 9.60
C ALA A 70 -2.37 3.75 11.02
N ALA A 71 -1.35 3.03 11.49
CA ALA A 71 -0.77 3.25 12.83
C ALA A 71 0.61 3.92 12.79
N THR A 72 1.32 3.82 11.67
CA THR A 72 2.51 4.61 11.39
C THR A 72 2.24 5.38 10.11
N GLY A 73 1.92 6.66 10.19
CA GLY A 73 1.65 7.49 9.01
C GLY A 73 2.76 7.35 7.96
N PHE A 74 2.45 7.61 6.69
CA PHE A 74 3.37 7.48 5.54
C PHE A 74 4.79 8.02 5.82
N ILE A 75 4.92 9.17 6.46
CA ILE A 75 6.22 9.80 6.73
C ILE A 75 7.06 9.04 7.75
N PRO A 76 6.56 8.53 8.90
CA PRO A 76 7.34 7.67 9.77
C PRO A 76 7.89 6.41 9.09
N GLU A 77 7.10 5.78 8.22
CA GLU A 77 7.54 4.62 7.45
C GLU A 77 8.61 5.00 6.42
N LEU A 78 8.40 6.08 5.68
CA LEU A 78 9.38 6.62 4.74
C LEU A 78 10.72 6.91 5.43
N LYS A 79 10.70 7.57 6.60
CA LYS A 79 11.89 7.84 7.42
C LYS A 79 12.63 6.56 7.81
N LYS A 80 11.90 5.56 8.28
CA LYS A 80 12.46 4.26 8.67
C LYS A 80 13.15 3.57 7.48
N ASN A 81 12.47 3.51 6.34
CA ASN A 81 12.96 2.82 5.15
C ASN A 81 14.17 3.53 4.54
N THR A 82 14.16 4.86 4.46
CA THR A 82 15.29 5.63 3.95
C THR A 82 16.52 5.55 4.86
N ALA A 83 16.35 5.55 6.18
CA ALA A 83 17.42 5.35 7.14
C ALA A 83 18.05 3.95 7.03
N ALA A 84 17.21 2.91 6.84
CA ALA A 84 17.69 1.55 6.65
C ALA A 84 18.51 1.40 5.34
N LEU A 85 18.09 2.05 4.24
CA LEU A 85 18.83 2.05 2.98
C LEU A 85 20.17 2.78 3.11
N ALA A 86 20.24 3.87 3.86
CA ALA A 86 21.49 4.56 4.13
C ALA A 86 22.51 3.70 4.92
N GLN A 87 22.02 2.86 5.82
CA GLN A 87 22.86 1.90 6.56
C GLN A 87 23.31 0.71 5.69
N LYS A 88 22.45 0.27 4.77
CA LYS A 88 22.68 -0.88 3.89
C LYS A 88 23.67 -0.57 2.75
N ALA A 89 23.75 0.69 2.32
CA ALA A 89 24.56 1.11 1.20
C ALA A 89 26.06 0.86 1.45
N GLY A 90 26.65 -0.06 0.69
CA GLY A 90 28.08 -0.40 0.76
C GLY A 90 28.98 0.57 0.01
N ASN A 91 28.46 1.24 -1.04
CA ASN A 91 29.19 2.23 -1.83
C ASN A 91 29.04 3.61 -1.20
N ALA A 92 30.15 4.35 -1.06
CA ALA A 92 30.18 5.67 -0.42
C ALA A 92 29.30 6.72 -1.15
N GLU A 93 29.24 6.66 -2.49
CA GLU A 93 28.43 7.57 -3.28
C GLU A 93 26.92 7.27 -3.12
N ILE A 94 26.54 6.00 -3.18
CA ILE A 94 25.17 5.55 -2.93
C ILE A 94 24.75 5.88 -1.50
N LYS A 95 25.65 5.72 -0.53
CA LYS A 95 25.40 6.06 0.87
C LYS A 95 25.11 7.56 1.02
N ALA A 96 25.91 8.42 0.40
CA ALA A 96 25.66 9.87 0.44
C ALA A 96 24.29 10.24 -0.17
N LEU A 97 23.89 9.58 -1.27
CA LEU A 97 22.56 9.75 -1.87
C LEU A 97 21.46 9.29 -0.93
N ALA A 98 21.62 8.14 -0.29
CA ALA A 98 20.65 7.60 0.66
C ALA A 98 20.49 8.48 1.91
N GLU A 99 21.61 9.03 2.43
CA GLU A 99 21.60 9.99 3.52
C GLU A 99 20.88 11.30 3.13
N ALA A 100 21.08 11.79 1.90
CA ALA A 100 20.35 12.97 1.40
C ALA A 100 18.84 12.72 1.32
N VAL A 101 18.42 11.56 0.83
CA VAL A 101 17.00 11.15 0.79
C VAL A 101 16.44 11.00 2.20
N ALA A 102 17.19 10.37 3.12
CA ALA A 102 16.80 10.21 4.52
C ALA A 102 16.63 11.57 5.22
N LYS A 103 17.53 12.51 4.98
CA LYS A 103 17.45 13.88 5.50
C LYS A 103 16.20 14.61 4.97
N ALA A 104 15.90 14.45 3.68
CA ALA A 104 14.69 15.04 3.10
C ALA A 104 13.41 14.43 3.68
N ALA A 105 13.37 13.10 3.88
CA ALA A 105 12.26 12.40 4.52
C ALA A 105 12.13 12.81 6.01
N ALA A 106 13.23 13.00 6.73
CA ALA A 106 13.22 13.47 8.12
C ALA A 106 12.61 14.87 8.27
N GLY A 107 12.83 15.76 7.30
CA GLY A 107 12.23 17.10 7.25
C GLY A 107 10.84 17.16 6.63
N ALA A 108 10.27 16.01 6.20
CA ALA A 108 8.95 16.00 5.59
C ALA A 108 7.83 16.19 6.60
N ASP A 109 6.77 16.90 6.17
CA ASP A 109 5.58 17.17 6.97
C ASP A 109 4.80 15.88 7.25
N THR A 110 4.41 15.67 8.51
CA THR A 110 3.65 14.48 8.94
C THR A 110 2.17 14.56 8.63
N PHE A 111 1.68 15.69 8.14
CA PHE A 111 0.28 15.84 7.72
C PHE A 111 -0.06 14.80 6.64
N SER A 112 -1.22 14.17 6.77
CA SER A 112 -1.72 13.16 5.84
C SER A 112 -3.13 13.51 5.42
N ASP A 113 -3.39 13.44 4.12
CA ASP A 113 -4.69 13.66 3.50
C ASP A 113 -4.82 12.77 2.26
N ILE A 114 -6.04 12.40 1.91
CA ILE A 114 -6.32 11.55 0.74
C ILE A 114 -5.85 12.20 -0.57
N ALA A 115 -5.82 13.53 -0.63
CA ALA A 115 -5.31 14.28 -1.77
C ALA A 115 -3.80 14.10 -2.00
N LEU A 116 -3.07 13.63 -0.98
CA LEU A 116 -1.63 13.33 -1.05
C LEU A 116 -1.35 11.94 -1.61
N ALA A 117 -2.34 11.02 -1.63
CA ALA A 117 -2.15 9.62 -2.02
C ALA A 117 -1.49 9.47 -3.41
N GLY A 118 -1.80 10.35 -4.35
CA GLY A 118 -1.20 10.29 -5.69
C GLY A 118 0.31 10.56 -5.69
N VAL A 119 0.80 11.50 -4.89
CA VAL A 119 2.24 11.80 -4.77
C VAL A 119 2.94 10.78 -3.86
N GLU A 120 2.28 10.31 -2.81
CA GLU A 120 2.79 9.27 -1.92
C GLU A 120 3.02 7.94 -2.65
N ASN A 121 2.10 7.54 -3.55
CA ASN A 121 2.29 6.38 -4.42
C ASN A 121 3.49 6.53 -5.38
N LYS A 122 3.75 7.74 -5.90
CA LYS A 122 4.95 8.01 -6.71
C LYS A 122 6.23 7.85 -5.88
N ILE A 123 6.23 8.33 -4.63
CA ILE A 123 7.35 8.18 -3.70
C ILE A 123 7.61 6.69 -3.42
N LEU A 124 6.57 5.89 -3.15
CA LEU A 124 6.72 4.45 -2.91
C LEU A 124 7.30 3.71 -4.11
N ALA A 125 6.77 3.96 -5.30
CA ALA A 125 7.27 3.33 -6.53
C ALA A 125 8.75 3.69 -6.81
N GLU A 126 9.15 4.92 -6.52
CA GLU A 126 10.53 5.35 -6.72
C GLU A 126 11.46 4.85 -5.61
N MET A 127 10.94 4.66 -4.38
CA MET A 127 11.67 4.00 -3.29
C MET A 127 12.02 2.55 -3.62
N GLU A 128 11.11 1.83 -4.26
CA GLU A 128 11.38 0.45 -4.72
C GLU A 128 12.54 0.42 -5.73
N LYS A 129 12.55 1.34 -6.71
CA LYS A 129 13.65 1.45 -7.69
C LYS A 129 14.96 1.83 -7.00
N PHE A 130 14.92 2.79 -6.08
CA PHE A 130 16.10 3.21 -5.33
C PHE A 130 16.65 2.06 -4.49
N SER A 131 15.79 1.30 -3.80
CA SER A 131 16.20 0.12 -3.04
C SER A 131 16.86 -0.93 -3.95
N ALA A 132 16.28 -1.22 -5.12
CA ALA A 132 16.86 -2.15 -6.08
C ALA A 132 18.24 -1.68 -6.60
N ALA A 133 18.40 -0.38 -6.85
CA ALA A 133 19.67 0.20 -7.27
C ALA A 133 20.75 0.12 -6.16
N VAL A 134 20.37 0.34 -4.90
CA VAL A 134 21.23 0.17 -3.72
C VAL A 134 21.70 -1.29 -3.62
N ASP A 135 20.78 -2.25 -3.79
CA ASP A 135 21.06 -3.68 -3.71
C ASP A 135 21.95 -4.16 -4.86
N ALA A 136 21.77 -3.59 -6.05
CA ALA A 136 22.62 -3.85 -7.22
C ALA A 136 23.95 -3.08 -7.20
N SER A 137 24.15 -2.15 -6.25
CA SER A 137 25.29 -1.22 -6.23
C SER A 137 25.41 -0.39 -7.53
N ASP A 138 24.28 -0.12 -8.20
CA ASP A 138 24.21 0.68 -9.42
C ASP A 138 24.11 2.17 -9.08
N VAL A 139 25.22 2.86 -9.24
CA VAL A 139 25.38 4.29 -8.87
C VAL A 139 24.49 5.18 -9.76
N GLU A 140 24.42 4.92 -11.07
CA GLU A 140 23.65 5.76 -11.97
C GLU A 140 22.16 5.61 -11.76
N ALA A 141 21.66 4.38 -11.60
CA ALA A 141 20.28 4.12 -11.26
C ALA A 141 19.90 4.71 -9.88
N ALA A 142 20.78 4.56 -8.89
CA ALA A 142 20.58 5.15 -7.56
C ALA A 142 20.51 6.69 -7.63
N LYS A 143 21.36 7.34 -8.42
CA LYS A 143 21.39 8.79 -8.60
C LYS A 143 20.12 9.31 -9.27
N ALA A 144 19.66 8.62 -10.31
CA ALA A 144 18.42 8.95 -11.00
C ALA A 144 17.20 8.85 -10.05
N SER A 145 17.07 7.73 -9.34
CA SER A 145 15.97 7.48 -8.41
C SER A 145 16.02 8.41 -7.19
N ALA A 146 17.19 8.67 -6.62
CA ALA A 146 17.34 9.62 -5.50
C ALA A 146 16.89 11.04 -5.90
N LYS A 147 17.23 11.50 -7.11
CA LYS A 147 16.80 12.80 -7.63
C LYS A 147 15.29 12.90 -7.75
N GLN A 148 14.64 11.83 -8.26
CA GLN A 148 13.17 11.78 -8.38
C GLN A 148 12.50 11.75 -7.00
N LEU A 149 13.01 10.96 -6.06
CA LEU A 149 12.52 10.91 -4.68
C LEU A 149 12.56 12.29 -4.02
N LEU A 150 13.68 13.00 -4.10
CA LEU A 150 13.83 14.36 -3.57
C LEU A 150 12.79 15.32 -4.18
N THR A 151 12.53 15.18 -5.47
CA THR A 151 11.52 15.99 -6.19
C THR A 151 10.11 15.68 -5.67
N TYR A 152 9.74 14.41 -5.55
CA TYR A 152 8.41 14.04 -5.07
C TYR A 152 8.18 14.36 -3.59
N VAL A 153 9.20 14.25 -2.74
CA VAL A 153 9.12 14.68 -1.33
C VAL A 153 8.88 16.19 -1.24
N LYS A 154 9.55 17.00 -2.08
CA LYS A 154 9.30 18.45 -2.17
C LYS A 154 7.88 18.75 -2.67
N GLU A 155 7.41 18.06 -3.72
CA GLU A 155 6.05 18.18 -4.24
C GLU A 155 5.01 17.88 -3.15
N ARG A 156 5.20 16.78 -2.41
CA ARG A 156 4.34 16.41 -1.29
C ARG A 156 4.29 17.50 -0.23
N ASN A 157 5.44 18.00 0.20
CA ASN A 157 5.51 19.07 1.21
C ASN A 157 4.84 20.36 0.74
N ALA A 158 4.97 20.72 -0.55
CA ALA A 158 4.28 21.87 -1.13
C ALA A 158 2.75 21.67 -1.09
N LYS A 159 2.24 20.48 -1.46
CA LYS A 159 0.82 20.14 -1.36
C LYS A 159 0.31 20.17 0.08
N CYS A 160 1.08 19.68 1.06
CA CYS A 160 0.72 19.75 2.47
C CYS A 160 0.49 21.21 2.94
N ARG A 161 1.29 22.16 2.45
CA ARG A 161 1.13 23.59 2.82
C ARG A 161 -0.15 24.21 2.24
N ILE A 162 -0.62 23.70 1.12
CA ILE A 162 -1.86 24.17 0.48
C ILE A 162 -3.10 23.59 1.18
N LEU A 163 -2.97 22.36 1.71
CA LEU A 163 -4.07 21.63 2.34
C LEU A 163 -4.24 21.94 3.83
N LYS A 164 -3.30 22.62 4.45
CA LYS A 164 -3.37 23.13 5.83
C LYS A 164 -4.03 24.51 5.91
#